data_73d3fa23610d4cc43d4ec81d7615800b
#
_entry.id   73d3fa23610d4cc43d4ec81d7615800b
#
_cell.length_a   1.000
_cell.length_b   1.000
_cell.length_c   1.000
_cell.angle_alpha   90.00
_cell.angle_beta   90.00
_cell.angle_gamma   90.00
#
_symmetry.space_group_name_H-M   'P 1'
#
loop_
_entity.id
_entity.type
_entity.pdbx_description
1 polymer ?
#
loop_
_entity_poly.entity_id
_entity_poly.type
_entity_poly.pdbx_seq_one_letter_code
_entity_poly.pdbx_strand_id
1 'polypeptide(L)'
;MIVKNGYVWNGTIFEKKNLYIENGRFVPYSDTGPVVDATGLFVMPGWVDSHAHIIGTGMKVLTHDLTKENLFDIFKKIRESSENFIIARGWESLPEQQILDKANELKIPVLLVRKCGHVAWINNYLKEKIGKRKDENNLLFEKEIEKVWNFLGDEFFSKAFEKGQEEFLRHGVTQVHSDDFHGVGFETLKKLLKNSKIRIFEKLYTYEPWNYEFREFGISKIGGIKLFADGSLGGRTAWMVYPYKDTGGFGMNTLPDNFDEVVKFSEQRHIQLNIHVIGDRALAEVLGRLEKNKVKLRHRLIHLQFVLKNDFPKLRNFYLSIQPHFYFEDIPLLDNVSFELAYPFLQMHKSGYMIAFSTDSPVSPADPKYVLEYAFKMGFTREDAVYYYTEAGSKIAGYQCGKIDIGYCADFALYDNDPFEENPVAVFVNGEEVMRR
;
A
#
# COMPACT_ATOMS: atom_id res chain seq x y z
N MET A 1 -7.80 -1.04 29.58
CA MET A 1 -6.36 -0.67 29.63
C MET A 1 -6.21 0.79 30.03
N ILE A 2 -5.14 1.10 30.76
CA ILE A 2 -4.80 2.49 31.13
C ILE A 2 -3.36 2.77 30.66
N VAL A 3 -3.16 3.82 29.84
CA VAL A 3 -1.84 4.33 29.49
C VAL A 3 -1.54 5.55 30.34
N LYS A 4 -0.51 5.50 31.20
CA LYS A 4 -0.21 6.53 32.19
C LYS A 4 0.99 7.38 31.80
N ASN A 5 0.94 8.67 32.14
CA ASN A 5 2.07 9.60 32.12
C ASN A 5 2.67 9.91 30.74
N GLY A 6 2.01 9.53 29.62
CA GLY A 6 2.52 9.75 28.28
C GLY A 6 2.38 11.20 27.81
N TYR A 7 3.28 11.63 26.90
CA TYR A 7 3.14 12.85 26.12
C TYR A 7 2.28 12.55 24.88
N VAL A 8 1.00 12.86 24.93
CA VAL A 8 -0.01 12.47 23.91
C VAL A 8 -0.19 13.58 22.91
N TRP A 9 -0.14 13.25 21.62
CA TRP A 9 -0.45 14.17 20.53
C TRP A 9 -1.93 14.54 20.56
N ASN A 10 -2.23 15.85 20.64
CA ASN A 10 -3.60 16.36 20.68
C ASN A 10 -4.10 16.93 19.33
N GLY A 11 -3.30 16.80 18.28
CA GLY A 11 -3.54 17.37 16.95
C GLY A 11 -2.61 18.52 16.60
N THR A 12 -1.95 19.13 17.60
CA THR A 12 -1.05 20.28 17.41
C THR A 12 0.25 20.13 18.22
N ILE A 13 0.14 19.73 19.48
CA ILE A 13 1.28 19.59 20.40
C ILE A 13 1.15 18.29 21.21
N PHE A 14 2.23 17.94 21.91
CA PHE A 14 2.23 16.87 22.89
C PHE A 14 1.85 17.39 24.27
N GLU A 15 0.86 16.78 24.90
CA GLU A 15 0.38 17.08 26.25
C GLU A 15 0.52 15.88 27.16
N LYS A 16 1.00 16.08 28.39
CA LYS A 16 1.09 15.01 29.37
C LYS A 16 -0.28 14.66 29.91
N LYS A 17 -0.77 13.45 29.60
CA LYS A 17 -2.06 12.95 30.10
C LYS A 17 -2.10 11.42 30.14
N ASN A 18 -3.13 10.90 30.82
CA ASN A 18 -3.46 9.47 30.78
C ASN A 18 -4.50 9.20 29.71
N LEU A 19 -4.46 7.99 29.15
CA LEU A 19 -5.48 7.47 28.24
C LEU A 19 -6.17 6.27 28.88
N TYR A 20 -7.46 6.16 28.65
CA TYR A 20 -8.29 5.07 29.14
C TYR A 20 -8.94 4.38 27.96
N ILE A 21 -8.92 3.05 27.98
CA ILE A 21 -9.34 2.25 26.82
C ILE A 21 -10.22 1.10 27.32
N GLU A 22 -11.43 1.00 26.73
CA GLU A 22 -12.35 -0.09 26.94
C GLU A 22 -12.93 -0.53 25.60
N ASN A 23 -13.08 -1.84 25.41
CA ASN A 23 -13.62 -2.44 24.19
C ASN A 23 -12.98 -1.91 22.91
N GLY A 24 -11.64 -1.71 22.94
CA GLY A 24 -10.86 -1.25 21.79
C GLY A 24 -11.02 0.22 21.43
N ARG A 25 -11.64 1.05 22.33
CA ARG A 25 -11.87 2.48 22.09
C ARG A 25 -11.39 3.33 23.25
N PHE A 26 -10.99 4.56 22.94
CA PHE A 26 -10.71 5.55 23.97
C PHE A 26 -12.00 5.95 24.69
N VAL A 27 -11.95 6.00 26.03
CA VAL A 27 -13.05 6.38 26.92
C VAL A 27 -12.62 7.50 27.85
N PRO A 28 -13.55 8.26 28.47
CA PRO A 28 -13.20 9.37 29.37
C PRO A 28 -12.44 8.92 30.61
N TYR A 29 -12.75 7.74 31.14
CA TYR A 29 -12.15 7.17 32.34
C TYR A 29 -12.36 5.65 32.41
N SER A 30 -11.39 4.94 32.94
CA SER A 30 -11.48 3.53 33.34
C SER A 30 -10.54 3.31 34.54
N ASP A 31 -10.93 2.49 35.48
CA ASP A 31 -10.12 2.05 36.62
C ASP A 31 -9.72 0.57 36.52
N THR A 32 -10.10 -0.09 35.43
CA THR A 32 -9.89 -1.52 35.20
C THR A 32 -8.97 -1.80 34.02
N GLY A 33 -8.32 -2.95 34.05
CA GLY A 33 -7.47 -3.47 32.97
C GLY A 33 -5.97 -3.24 33.16
N PRO A 34 -5.15 -3.71 32.23
CA PRO A 34 -3.69 -3.60 32.30
C PRO A 34 -3.26 -2.12 32.25
N VAL A 35 -2.16 -1.84 32.94
CA VAL A 35 -1.55 -0.50 32.99
C VAL A 35 -0.26 -0.52 32.16
N VAL A 36 -0.16 0.41 31.23
CA VAL A 36 1.06 0.71 30.46
C VAL A 36 1.64 2.02 31.02
N ASP A 37 2.85 1.99 31.57
CA ASP A 37 3.56 3.18 31.96
C ASP A 37 4.28 3.78 30.74
N ALA A 38 3.81 4.93 30.29
CA ALA A 38 4.37 5.70 29.20
C ALA A 38 5.20 6.91 29.68
N THR A 39 5.74 6.85 30.90
CA THR A 39 6.58 7.93 31.44
C THR A 39 7.79 8.18 30.52
N GLY A 40 7.89 9.41 30.03
CA GLY A 40 8.94 9.83 29.08
C GLY A 40 8.68 9.47 27.63
N LEU A 41 7.59 8.75 27.31
CA LEU A 41 7.27 8.35 25.95
C LEU A 41 6.28 9.33 25.30
N PHE A 42 6.45 9.50 23.98
CA PHE A 42 5.47 10.16 23.12
C PHE A 42 4.41 9.15 22.65
N VAL A 43 3.16 9.59 22.61
CA VAL A 43 2.02 8.78 22.19
C VAL A 43 1.39 9.43 20.97
N MET A 44 1.47 8.76 19.82
CA MET A 44 0.88 9.20 18.56
C MET A 44 -0.32 8.32 18.20
N PRO A 45 -1.35 8.86 17.51
CA PRO A 45 -2.28 7.99 16.81
C PRO A 45 -1.51 7.11 15.84
N GLY A 46 -1.94 5.86 15.65
CA GLY A 46 -1.33 4.99 14.65
C GLY A 46 -1.46 5.59 13.24
N TRP A 47 -0.39 5.48 12.45
CA TRP A 47 -0.38 5.96 11.07
C TRP A 47 -1.37 5.16 10.23
N VAL A 48 -1.97 5.83 9.24
CA VAL A 48 -2.96 5.25 8.32
C VAL A 48 -2.49 5.47 6.89
N ASP A 49 -2.06 4.39 6.25
CA ASP A 49 -1.67 4.42 4.84
C ASP A 49 -2.89 4.29 3.94
N SER A 50 -3.24 5.35 3.21
CA SER A 50 -4.47 5.39 2.41
C SER A 50 -4.38 4.64 1.07
N HIS A 51 -3.19 4.16 0.68
CA HIS A 51 -2.97 3.31 -0.49
C HIS A 51 -1.60 2.63 -0.44
N ALA A 52 -1.62 1.32 -0.29
CA ALA A 52 -0.44 0.47 -0.35
C ALA A 52 -0.85 -0.98 -0.73
N HIS A 53 0.13 -1.88 -0.82
CA HIS A 53 -0.04 -3.30 -1.13
C HIS A 53 0.65 -4.14 -0.06
N ILE A 54 -0.12 -4.67 0.90
CA ILE A 54 0.45 -5.41 2.04
C ILE A 54 1.18 -6.66 1.59
N ILE A 55 0.54 -7.47 0.75
CA ILE A 55 1.17 -8.69 0.21
C ILE A 55 2.38 -8.32 -0.65
N GLY A 56 2.25 -7.31 -1.52
CA GLY A 56 3.36 -6.81 -2.32
C GLY A 56 4.54 -6.35 -1.47
N THR A 57 4.28 -5.63 -0.37
CA THR A 57 5.30 -5.21 0.61
C THR A 57 5.98 -6.43 1.26
N GLY A 58 5.22 -7.41 1.70
CA GLY A 58 5.78 -8.64 2.27
C GLY A 58 6.55 -9.48 1.25
N MET A 59 6.10 -9.55 0.00
CA MET A 59 6.86 -10.18 -1.08
C MET A 59 8.22 -9.49 -1.28
N LYS A 60 8.28 -8.16 -1.21
CA LYS A 60 9.53 -7.40 -1.27
C LYS A 60 10.44 -7.73 -0.09
N VAL A 61 9.90 -7.86 1.13
CA VAL A 61 10.65 -8.28 2.34
C VAL A 61 11.20 -9.70 2.19
N LEU A 62 10.43 -10.61 1.61
CA LEU A 62 10.83 -12.01 1.36
C LEU A 62 11.77 -12.19 0.16
N THR A 63 12.00 -11.13 -0.62
CA THR A 63 12.84 -11.18 -1.82
C THR A 63 14.24 -10.66 -1.51
N HIS A 64 15.25 -11.47 -1.75
CA HIS A 64 16.65 -11.06 -1.62
C HIS A 64 17.04 -10.06 -2.73
N ASP A 65 17.79 -9.03 -2.38
CA ASP A 65 18.24 -7.99 -3.30
C ASP A 65 19.63 -8.34 -3.86
N LEU A 66 19.68 -8.88 -5.08
CA LEU A 66 20.93 -9.28 -5.76
C LEU A 66 21.83 -8.11 -6.14
N THR A 67 21.40 -6.88 -5.98
CA THR A 67 22.27 -5.71 -6.12
C THR A 67 23.12 -5.46 -4.86
N LYS A 68 22.70 -6.04 -3.73
CA LYS A 68 23.33 -5.87 -2.40
C LYS A 68 23.85 -7.18 -1.81
N GLU A 69 23.29 -8.32 -2.22
CA GLU A 69 23.62 -9.62 -1.66
C GLU A 69 24.22 -10.55 -2.72
N ASN A 70 25.16 -11.40 -2.30
CA ASN A 70 25.72 -12.45 -3.15
C ASN A 70 24.84 -13.72 -3.03
N LEU A 71 24.58 -14.39 -4.16
CA LEU A 71 23.80 -15.65 -4.19
C LEU A 71 24.38 -16.77 -3.31
N PHE A 72 25.71 -16.84 -3.16
CA PHE A 72 26.33 -17.81 -2.25
C PHE A 72 25.93 -17.58 -0.79
N ASP A 73 25.90 -16.32 -0.38
CA ASP A 73 25.51 -15.95 0.99
C ASP A 73 24.03 -16.23 1.23
N ILE A 74 23.17 -15.98 0.22
CA ILE A 74 21.76 -16.33 0.25
C ILE A 74 21.60 -17.86 0.42
N PHE A 75 22.28 -18.66 -0.39
CA PHE A 75 22.18 -20.13 -0.28
C PHE A 75 22.72 -20.67 1.06
N LYS A 76 23.73 -20.02 1.66
CA LYS A 76 24.23 -20.36 2.98
C LYS A 76 23.19 -20.04 4.06
N LYS A 77 22.66 -18.82 4.05
CA LYS A 77 21.60 -18.38 5.00
C LYS A 77 20.41 -19.35 4.99
N ILE A 78 19.96 -19.80 3.81
CA ILE A 78 18.79 -20.65 3.65
C ILE A 78 19.03 -22.09 4.13
N ARG A 79 20.25 -22.62 3.98
CA ARG A 79 20.60 -23.91 4.57
C ARG A 79 20.55 -23.91 6.10
N GLU A 80 20.69 -22.74 6.70
CA GLU A 80 20.64 -22.52 8.16
C GLU A 80 19.25 -22.06 8.64
N SER A 81 18.33 -21.79 7.72
CA SER A 81 16.96 -21.31 7.98
C SER A 81 15.91 -22.40 7.70
N SER A 82 14.70 -22.19 8.17
CA SER A 82 13.51 -23.01 7.83
C SER A 82 12.81 -22.55 6.56
N GLU A 83 13.46 -21.74 5.71
CA GLU A 83 12.86 -21.25 4.48
C GLU A 83 12.72 -22.37 3.45
N ASN A 84 11.54 -22.47 2.86
CA ASN A 84 11.17 -23.50 1.90
C ASN A 84 11.12 -23.01 0.44
N PHE A 85 11.59 -21.77 0.18
CA PHE A 85 11.75 -21.19 -1.15
C PHE A 85 12.84 -20.10 -1.15
N ILE A 86 13.37 -19.76 -2.33
CA ILE A 86 14.27 -18.62 -2.55
C ILE A 86 13.69 -17.76 -3.66
N ILE A 87 13.45 -16.50 -3.36
CA ILE A 87 13.15 -15.46 -4.35
C ILE A 87 14.23 -14.39 -4.25
N ALA A 88 14.90 -14.10 -5.36
CA ALA A 88 15.90 -13.05 -5.41
C ALA A 88 15.73 -12.21 -6.69
N ARG A 89 15.94 -10.90 -6.61
CA ARG A 89 15.75 -9.97 -7.72
C ARG A 89 16.92 -9.02 -7.84
N GLY A 90 17.23 -8.60 -9.08
CA GLY A 90 18.20 -7.54 -9.32
C GLY A 90 19.36 -7.90 -10.26
N TRP A 91 19.42 -9.13 -10.78
CA TRP A 91 20.46 -9.47 -11.75
C TRP A 91 20.28 -8.72 -13.08
N GLU A 92 21.38 -8.28 -13.67
CA GLU A 92 21.44 -7.68 -15.02
C GLU A 92 21.93 -8.70 -16.04
N SER A 93 22.96 -9.47 -15.66
CA SER A 93 23.46 -10.64 -16.39
C SER A 93 23.22 -11.88 -15.54
N LEU A 94 22.89 -13.02 -16.18
CA LEU A 94 22.74 -14.29 -15.47
C LEU A 94 23.97 -14.57 -14.60
N PRO A 95 23.79 -15.09 -13.38
CA PRO A 95 24.87 -15.55 -12.53
C PRO A 95 25.74 -16.59 -13.23
N GLU A 96 26.98 -16.74 -12.76
CA GLU A 96 27.90 -17.75 -13.27
C GLU A 96 27.31 -19.16 -13.20
N GLN A 97 27.63 -20.01 -14.17
CA GLN A 97 27.07 -21.36 -14.29
C GLN A 97 27.25 -22.18 -13.01
N GLN A 98 28.39 -22.07 -12.34
CA GLN A 98 28.64 -22.77 -11.08
C GLN A 98 27.64 -22.43 -9.97
N ILE A 99 27.15 -21.19 -9.94
CA ILE A 99 26.13 -20.74 -8.98
C ILE A 99 24.76 -21.31 -9.35
N LEU A 100 24.43 -21.31 -10.65
CA LEU A 100 23.19 -21.89 -11.16
C LEU A 100 23.14 -23.41 -10.94
N ASP A 101 24.29 -24.10 -11.07
CA ASP A 101 24.40 -25.52 -10.80
C ASP A 101 24.12 -25.84 -9.32
N LYS A 102 24.66 -25.05 -8.39
CA LYS A 102 24.35 -25.17 -6.96
C LYS A 102 22.87 -24.90 -6.66
N ALA A 103 22.26 -23.90 -7.30
CA ALA A 103 20.83 -23.66 -7.18
C ALA A 103 19.99 -24.86 -7.67
N ASN A 104 20.47 -25.56 -8.71
CA ASN A 104 19.82 -26.77 -9.24
C ASN A 104 19.92 -28.00 -8.31
N GLU A 105 20.88 -28.03 -7.37
CA GLU A 105 21.00 -29.07 -6.35
C GLU A 105 19.94 -28.93 -5.25
N LEU A 106 19.41 -27.72 -5.06
CA LEU A 106 18.42 -27.43 -4.02
C LEU A 106 17.06 -28.09 -4.33
N LYS A 107 16.45 -28.68 -3.30
CA LYS A 107 15.12 -29.31 -3.37
C LYS A 107 14.00 -28.39 -2.89
N ILE A 108 14.20 -27.11 -3.04
CA ILE A 108 13.24 -26.02 -2.79
C ILE A 108 13.13 -25.15 -4.04
N PRO A 109 12.01 -24.43 -4.24
CA PRO A 109 11.86 -23.48 -5.34
C PRO A 109 12.91 -22.37 -5.28
N VAL A 110 13.59 -22.11 -6.40
CA VAL A 110 14.49 -20.96 -6.57
C VAL A 110 14.02 -20.16 -7.76
N LEU A 111 13.71 -18.89 -7.53
CA LEU A 111 13.28 -17.91 -8.53
C LEU A 111 14.24 -16.71 -8.49
N LEU A 112 15.00 -16.48 -9.56
CA LEU A 112 15.88 -15.33 -9.71
C LEU A 112 15.29 -14.38 -10.75
N VAL A 113 14.76 -13.24 -10.31
CA VAL A 113 14.08 -12.26 -11.16
C VAL A 113 15.10 -11.22 -11.65
N ARG A 114 15.13 -10.95 -12.94
CA ARG A 114 15.94 -9.88 -13.52
C ARG A 114 15.48 -8.51 -13.00
N LYS A 115 16.39 -7.53 -12.96
CA LYS A 115 16.10 -6.15 -12.53
C LYS A 115 14.85 -5.57 -13.19
N CYS A 116 14.66 -5.81 -14.50
CA CYS A 116 13.49 -5.35 -15.25
C CYS A 116 12.16 -6.02 -14.85
N GLY A 117 12.20 -7.19 -14.20
CA GLY A 117 10.99 -7.93 -13.79
C GLY A 117 10.37 -8.84 -14.87
N HIS A 118 10.73 -8.67 -16.13
CA HIS A 118 10.13 -9.39 -17.28
C HIS A 118 10.77 -10.74 -17.60
N VAL A 119 11.92 -11.03 -16.99
CA VAL A 119 12.67 -12.27 -17.17
C VAL A 119 13.04 -12.83 -15.81
N ALA A 120 12.88 -14.13 -15.63
CA ALA A 120 13.32 -14.82 -14.43
C ALA A 120 14.04 -16.14 -14.81
N TRP A 121 14.97 -16.57 -13.96
CA TRP A 121 15.57 -17.88 -13.99
C TRP A 121 15.03 -18.73 -12.83
N ILE A 122 14.78 -20.02 -13.09
CA ILE A 122 14.29 -20.97 -12.08
C ILE A 122 15.19 -22.20 -12.01
N ASN A 123 15.28 -22.81 -10.82
CA ASN A 123 16.02 -24.07 -10.69
C ASN A 123 15.23 -25.26 -11.25
N ASN A 124 15.92 -26.40 -11.41
CA ASN A 124 15.32 -27.63 -11.95
C ASN A 124 14.16 -28.14 -11.10
N TYR A 125 14.22 -27.97 -9.77
CA TYR A 125 13.12 -28.33 -8.88
C TYR A 125 11.85 -27.56 -9.21
N LEU A 126 11.93 -26.24 -9.28
CA LEU A 126 10.77 -25.38 -9.59
C LEU A 126 10.28 -25.60 -11.03
N LYS A 127 11.21 -25.78 -11.98
CA LYS A 127 10.92 -26.10 -13.37
C LYS A 127 10.01 -27.33 -13.52
N GLU A 128 10.35 -28.41 -12.80
CA GLU A 128 9.52 -29.63 -12.78
C GLU A 128 8.13 -29.38 -12.17
N LYS A 129 8.09 -28.63 -11.06
CA LYS A 129 6.85 -28.34 -10.33
C LYS A 129 5.84 -27.50 -11.12
N ILE A 130 6.31 -26.56 -11.95
CA ILE A 130 5.43 -25.75 -12.81
C ILE A 130 5.12 -26.38 -14.16
N GLY A 131 5.56 -27.64 -14.37
CA GLY A 131 5.26 -28.42 -15.58
C GLY A 131 6.04 -28.00 -16.82
N LYS A 132 7.18 -27.32 -16.69
CA LYS A 132 8.05 -26.98 -17.81
C LYS A 132 8.91 -28.22 -18.20
N ARG A 133 9.06 -28.50 -19.50
CA ARG A 133 9.77 -29.70 -19.97
C ARG A 133 11.25 -29.67 -19.62
N LYS A 134 11.86 -30.84 -19.44
CA LYS A 134 13.28 -30.98 -19.06
C LYS A 134 14.26 -30.45 -20.11
N ASP A 135 13.88 -30.55 -21.39
CA ASP A 135 14.68 -30.09 -22.54
C ASP A 135 14.58 -28.56 -22.77
N GLU A 136 13.65 -27.89 -22.14
CA GLU A 136 13.54 -26.42 -22.18
C GLU A 136 14.59 -25.77 -21.28
N ASN A 137 14.92 -24.49 -21.57
CA ASN A 137 15.80 -23.72 -20.70
C ASN A 137 15.11 -23.36 -19.36
N ASN A 138 15.88 -22.85 -18.41
CA ASN A 138 15.41 -22.47 -17.08
C ASN A 138 14.92 -20.99 -17.02
N LEU A 139 14.78 -20.32 -18.17
CA LEU A 139 14.28 -18.95 -18.23
C LEU A 139 12.75 -18.94 -18.36
N LEU A 140 12.13 -17.98 -17.69
CA LEU A 140 10.71 -17.62 -17.80
C LEU A 140 10.60 -16.19 -18.31
N PHE A 141 9.62 -15.95 -19.16
CA PHE A 141 9.35 -14.65 -19.75
C PHE A 141 7.89 -14.25 -19.47
N GLU A 142 7.70 -12.98 -19.10
CA GLU A 142 6.37 -12.38 -18.96
C GLU A 142 5.38 -13.26 -18.18
N LYS A 143 4.27 -13.62 -18.82
CA LYS A 143 3.19 -14.45 -18.25
C LYS A 143 3.64 -15.83 -17.75
N GLU A 144 4.77 -16.35 -18.18
CA GLU A 144 5.26 -17.63 -17.65
C GLU A 144 5.63 -17.52 -16.17
N ILE A 145 6.02 -16.33 -15.68
CA ILE A 145 6.35 -16.08 -14.28
C ILE A 145 5.11 -16.26 -13.39
N GLU A 146 3.90 -16.00 -13.90
CA GLU A 146 2.64 -16.22 -13.17
C GLU A 146 2.47 -17.68 -12.72
N LYS A 147 3.02 -18.65 -13.48
CA LYS A 147 2.98 -20.07 -13.10
C LYS A 147 3.72 -20.32 -11.78
N VAL A 148 4.75 -19.53 -11.48
CA VAL A 148 5.51 -19.64 -10.23
C VAL A 148 4.66 -19.16 -9.06
N TRP A 149 3.98 -18.04 -9.20
CA TRP A 149 3.09 -17.51 -8.16
C TRP A 149 1.94 -18.48 -7.88
N ASN A 150 1.33 -19.04 -8.93
CA ASN A 150 0.29 -20.07 -8.79
C ASN A 150 0.80 -21.34 -8.09
N PHE A 151 2.05 -21.73 -8.33
CA PHE A 151 2.68 -22.87 -7.65
C PHE A 151 2.96 -22.57 -6.17
N LEU A 152 3.47 -21.39 -5.85
CA LEU A 152 3.75 -21.00 -4.47
C LEU A 152 2.44 -20.87 -3.65
N GLY A 153 1.37 -20.46 -4.30
CA GLY A 153 0.00 -20.54 -3.77
C GLY A 153 -0.24 -19.78 -2.48
N ASP A 154 -1.31 -20.17 -1.81
CA ASP A 154 -1.84 -19.49 -0.62
C ASP A 154 -0.87 -19.47 0.57
N GLU A 155 0.00 -20.46 0.72
CA GLU A 155 0.99 -20.48 1.81
C GLU A 155 2.00 -19.35 1.67
N PHE A 156 2.53 -19.15 0.47
CA PHE A 156 3.46 -18.05 0.17
C PHE A 156 2.80 -16.69 0.39
N PHE A 157 1.59 -16.50 -0.13
CA PHE A 157 0.87 -15.24 0.01
C PHE A 157 0.49 -14.95 1.47
N SER A 158 0.17 -15.99 2.25
CA SER A 158 -0.08 -15.84 3.70
C SER A 158 1.17 -15.38 4.44
N LYS A 159 2.34 -15.94 4.11
CA LYS A 159 3.62 -15.52 4.67
C LYS A 159 3.99 -14.10 4.24
N ALA A 160 3.75 -13.76 2.96
CA ALA A 160 3.96 -12.41 2.46
C ALA A 160 3.03 -11.39 3.16
N PHE A 161 1.77 -11.74 3.37
CA PHE A 161 0.83 -10.90 4.12
C PHE A 161 1.29 -10.66 5.56
N GLU A 162 1.77 -11.69 6.26
CA GLU A 162 2.33 -11.55 7.61
C GLU A 162 3.55 -10.61 7.62
N LYS A 163 4.51 -10.83 6.71
CA LYS A 163 5.70 -9.99 6.60
C LYS A 163 5.39 -8.54 6.21
N GLY A 164 4.39 -8.35 5.36
CA GLY A 164 3.91 -7.02 5.02
C GLY A 164 3.33 -6.28 6.23
N GLN A 165 2.49 -6.95 7.03
CA GLN A 165 1.98 -6.35 8.27
C GLN A 165 3.10 -6.02 9.27
N GLU A 166 4.08 -6.93 9.46
CA GLU A 166 5.23 -6.69 10.32
C GLU A 166 6.02 -5.44 9.87
N GLU A 167 6.17 -5.25 8.55
CA GLU A 167 6.87 -4.08 8.01
C GLU A 167 6.11 -2.78 8.30
N PHE A 168 4.80 -2.74 8.08
CA PHE A 168 3.96 -1.60 8.43
C PHE A 168 3.97 -1.31 9.94
N LEU A 169 3.81 -2.34 10.78
CA LEU A 169 3.83 -2.21 12.24
C LEU A 169 5.16 -1.67 12.75
N ARG A 170 6.30 -2.08 12.16
CA ARG A 170 7.63 -1.57 12.52
C ARG A 170 7.70 -0.05 12.44
N HIS A 171 6.93 0.55 11.55
CA HIS A 171 6.87 1.99 11.35
C HIS A 171 5.66 2.66 12.04
N GLY A 172 4.90 1.93 12.87
CA GLY A 172 3.77 2.49 13.60
C GLY A 172 2.48 2.63 12.79
N VAL A 173 2.41 1.99 11.62
CA VAL A 173 1.20 1.97 10.80
C VAL A 173 0.22 0.94 11.37
N THR A 174 -0.98 1.39 11.73
CA THR A 174 -2.03 0.55 12.33
C THR A 174 -3.19 0.29 11.37
N GLN A 175 -3.26 1.03 10.27
CA GLN A 175 -4.28 0.87 9.25
C GLN A 175 -3.68 1.04 7.85
N VAL A 176 -4.05 0.14 6.92
CA VAL A 176 -3.62 0.17 5.52
C VAL A 176 -4.82 -0.01 4.60
N HIS A 177 -4.92 0.79 3.53
CA HIS A 177 -5.89 0.57 2.48
C HIS A 177 -5.21 -0.17 1.32
N SER A 178 -5.38 -1.48 1.32
CA SER A 178 -4.70 -2.39 0.39
C SER A 178 -5.54 -2.73 -0.84
N ASP A 179 -4.89 -3.23 -1.89
CA ASP A 179 -5.52 -3.80 -3.08
C ASP A 179 -4.76 -5.05 -3.54
N ASP A 180 -4.66 -6.01 -2.63
CA ASP A 180 -3.85 -7.23 -2.78
C ASP A 180 -4.55 -8.41 -3.47
N PHE A 181 -5.75 -8.22 -4.01
CA PHE A 181 -6.49 -9.28 -4.70
C PHE A 181 -5.89 -9.59 -6.09
N HIS A 182 -4.58 -9.80 -6.10
CA HIS A 182 -3.79 -10.21 -7.26
C HIS A 182 -3.13 -11.56 -6.99
N GLY A 183 -3.69 -12.64 -7.51
CA GLY A 183 -3.12 -13.98 -7.37
C GLY A 183 -3.44 -14.71 -6.04
N VAL A 184 -4.15 -14.07 -5.12
CA VAL A 184 -4.65 -14.67 -3.89
C VAL A 184 -6.08 -15.13 -4.08
N GLY A 185 -6.41 -16.35 -3.70
CA GLY A 185 -7.78 -16.84 -3.71
C GLY A 185 -8.68 -16.04 -2.76
N PHE A 186 -9.94 -15.78 -3.15
CA PHE A 186 -10.86 -14.96 -2.35
C PHE A 186 -11.10 -15.51 -0.94
N GLU A 187 -11.21 -16.82 -0.79
CA GLU A 187 -11.38 -17.48 0.52
C GLU A 187 -10.14 -17.29 1.41
N THR A 188 -8.96 -17.33 0.82
CA THR A 188 -7.70 -17.07 1.54
C THR A 188 -7.62 -15.60 1.95
N LEU A 189 -7.94 -14.66 1.06
CA LEU A 189 -8.00 -13.25 1.40
C LEU A 189 -8.92 -12.99 2.61
N LYS A 190 -10.13 -13.58 2.63
CA LYS A 190 -11.06 -13.44 3.76
C LYS A 190 -10.47 -13.95 5.09
N LYS A 191 -9.74 -15.08 5.05
CA LYS A 191 -9.04 -15.62 6.23
C LYS A 191 -7.93 -14.69 6.71
N LEU A 192 -7.14 -14.15 5.78
CA LEU A 192 -6.07 -13.20 6.08
C LEU A 192 -6.61 -11.92 6.72
N LEU A 193 -7.67 -11.34 6.15
CA LEU A 193 -8.32 -10.15 6.69
C LEU A 193 -8.92 -10.39 8.09
N LYS A 194 -9.55 -11.55 8.32
CA LYS A 194 -10.13 -11.90 9.62
C LYS A 194 -9.08 -12.00 10.74
N ASN A 195 -7.86 -12.42 10.41
CA ASN A 195 -6.76 -12.64 11.35
C ASN A 195 -5.70 -11.54 11.29
N SER A 196 -6.00 -10.41 10.65
CA SER A 196 -5.05 -9.31 10.52
C SER A 196 -4.74 -8.65 11.87
N LYS A 197 -3.47 -8.32 12.10
CA LYS A 197 -2.98 -7.59 13.27
C LYS A 197 -3.20 -6.07 13.15
N ILE A 198 -3.27 -5.57 11.92
CA ILE A 198 -3.56 -4.17 11.60
C ILE A 198 -4.93 -4.07 10.93
N ARG A 199 -5.51 -2.90 10.95
CA ARG A 199 -6.79 -2.63 10.30
C ARG A 199 -6.59 -2.50 8.80
N ILE A 200 -7.34 -3.26 8.00
CA ILE A 200 -7.22 -3.27 6.55
C ILE A 200 -8.55 -2.84 5.90
N PHE A 201 -8.46 -1.85 5.03
CA PHE A 201 -9.51 -1.53 4.07
C PHE A 201 -9.09 -2.12 2.72
N GLU A 202 -9.60 -3.31 2.41
CA GLU A 202 -9.31 -3.97 1.14
C GLU A 202 -10.17 -3.40 0.01
N LYS A 203 -9.50 -3.06 -1.08
CA LYS A 203 -10.08 -2.59 -2.33
C LYS A 203 -9.94 -3.71 -3.36
N LEU A 204 -10.99 -4.47 -3.62
CA LEU A 204 -10.93 -5.58 -4.57
C LEU A 204 -10.65 -5.11 -5.99
N TYR A 205 -9.55 -5.54 -6.58
CA TYR A 205 -9.29 -5.38 -8.00
C TYR A 205 -10.11 -6.38 -8.79
N THR A 206 -11.24 -5.93 -9.30
CA THR A 206 -12.16 -6.76 -10.09
C THR A 206 -13.01 -5.92 -11.02
N TYR A 207 -13.33 -6.46 -12.18
CA TYR A 207 -14.30 -5.90 -13.14
C TYR A 207 -15.68 -6.53 -13.00
N GLU A 208 -15.85 -7.52 -12.12
CA GLU A 208 -17.10 -8.22 -11.84
C GLU A 208 -17.39 -8.23 -10.33
N PRO A 209 -17.56 -7.04 -9.70
CA PRO A 209 -17.70 -6.94 -8.25
C PRO A 209 -18.94 -7.64 -7.68
N TRP A 210 -19.95 -7.92 -8.50
CA TRP A 210 -21.16 -8.66 -8.11
C TRP A 210 -20.89 -10.13 -7.73
N ASN A 211 -19.73 -10.67 -8.07
CA ASN A 211 -19.31 -12.02 -7.71
C ASN A 211 -18.69 -12.11 -6.30
N TYR A 212 -18.57 -10.99 -5.58
CA TYR A 212 -17.83 -10.92 -4.33
C TYR A 212 -18.64 -10.29 -3.19
N GLU A 213 -18.22 -10.58 -1.94
CA GLU A 213 -18.80 -10.02 -0.73
C GLU A 213 -18.04 -8.77 -0.29
N PHE A 214 -18.78 -7.71 0.03
CA PHE A 214 -18.26 -6.46 0.62
C PHE A 214 -18.81 -6.34 2.04
N ARG A 215 -17.97 -6.64 3.05
CA ARG A 215 -18.33 -6.63 4.46
C ARG A 215 -17.11 -6.61 5.37
N GLU A 216 -17.37 -6.58 6.66
CA GLU A 216 -16.34 -6.65 7.69
C GLU A 216 -15.83 -8.08 7.93
N PHE A 217 -14.52 -8.19 8.23
CA PHE A 217 -13.78 -9.38 8.61
C PHE A 217 -12.90 -9.06 9.81
N GLY A 218 -13.38 -9.30 11.04
CA GLY A 218 -12.69 -8.86 12.25
C GLY A 218 -12.59 -7.34 12.32
N ILE A 219 -11.37 -6.81 12.46
CA ILE A 219 -11.09 -5.37 12.48
C ILE A 219 -10.93 -4.77 11.07
N SER A 220 -10.89 -5.62 10.06
CA SER A 220 -10.69 -5.27 8.66
C SER A 220 -11.98 -5.39 7.85
N LYS A 221 -12.00 -4.87 6.63
CA LYS A 221 -13.15 -5.03 5.72
C LYS A 221 -12.74 -5.03 4.26
N ILE A 222 -13.55 -5.70 3.44
CA ILE A 222 -13.60 -5.49 2.00
C ILE A 222 -14.61 -4.37 1.78
N GLY A 223 -14.12 -3.16 1.49
CA GLY A 223 -14.94 -1.94 1.49
C GLY A 223 -14.92 -1.16 0.19
N GLY A 224 -14.11 -1.57 -0.78
CA GLY A 224 -13.98 -0.84 -2.04
C GLY A 224 -13.69 -1.72 -3.24
N ILE A 225 -13.94 -1.16 -4.43
CA ILE A 225 -13.57 -1.74 -5.72
C ILE A 225 -12.38 -0.95 -6.25
N LYS A 226 -11.30 -1.63 -6.63
CA LYS A 226 -10.12 -1.03 -7.28
C LYS A 226 -10.26 -1.11 -8.79
N LEU A 227 -9.99 0.02 -9.44
CA LEU A 227 -9.92 0.13 -10.91
C LEU A 227 -8.66 0.90 -11.30
N PHE A 228 -8.16 0.65 -12.50
CA PHE A 228 -7.08 1.40 -13.11
C PHE A 228 -7.64 2.16 -14.33
N ALA A 229 -7.41 3.47 -14.38
CA ALA A 229 -7.78 4.29 -15.53
C ALA A 229 -6.66 4.38 -16.56
N ASP A 230 -5.42 4.25 -16.09
CA ASP A 230 -4.21 4.30 -16.92
C ASP A 230 -3.04 3.56 -16.25
N GLY A 231 -1.84 3.72 -16.77
CA GLY A 231 -0.62 3.17 -16.23
C GLY A 231 0.21 4.18 -15.42
N SER A 232 1.54 4.19 -15.60
CA SER A 232 2.49 5.01 -14.83
C SER A 232 3.27 6.01 -15.69
N LEU A 233 3.74 7.09 -15.05
CA LEU A 233 4.59 8.09 -15.71
C LEU A 233 5.92 7.47 -16.18
N GLY A 234 6.60 6.73 -15.28
CA GLY A 234 7.88 6.08 -15.59
C GLY A 234 7.79 5.06 -16.72
N GLY A 235 6.66 4.35 -16.82
CA GLY A 235 6.37 3.39 -17.90
C GLY A 235 5.92 4.03 -19.23
N ARG A 236 5.72 5.33 -19.30
CA ARG A 236 5.10 6.05 -20.45
C ARG A 236 3.70 5.52 -20.77
N THR A 237 3.00 4.99 -19.79
CA THR A 237 1.66 4.41 -19.91
C THR A 237 0.58 5.22 -19.21
N ALA A 238 0.92 6.25 -18.42
CA ALA A 238 -0.04 7.24 -17.95
C ALA A 238 -0.66 7.96 -19.15
N TRP A 239 -2.00 8.03 -19.18
CA TRP A 239 -2.74 8.51 -20.36
C TRP A 239 -2.88 10.03 -20.35
N MET A 240 -2.06 10.68 -21.18
CA MET A 240 -1.85 12.13 -21.23
C MET A 240 -2.63 12.77 -22.38
N VAL A 241 -3.02 14.05 -22.20
CA VAL A 241 -3.61 14.87 -23.31
C VAL A 241 -2.57 15.19 -24.36
N TYR A 242 -1.32 15.47 -23.96
CA TYR A 242 -0.20 15.69 -24.86
C TYR A 242 0.69 14.47 -24.94
N PRO A 243 1.33 14.23 -26.12
CA PRO A 243 2.22 13.06 -26.27
C PRO A 243 3.48 13.22 -25.42
N TYR A 244 4.03 12.09 -24.99
CA TYR A 244 5.38 12.02 -24.42
C TYR A 244 6.42 12.48 -25.45
N LYS A 245 7.32 13.37 -25.05
CA LYS A 245 8.31 13.97 -25.99
C LYS A 245 9.34 12.95 -26.49
N ASP A 246 9.67 11.95 -25.68
CA ASP A 246 10.65 10.91 -26.02
C ASP A 246 10.08 9.78 -26.88
N THR A 247 8.82 9.43 -26.73
CA THR A 247 8.20 8.29 -27.45
C THR A 247 7.16 8.71 -28.47
N GLY A 248 6.60 9.93 -28.40
CA GLY A 248 5.48 10.38 -29.22
C GLY A 248 4.14 9.73 -28.86
N GLY A 249 4.10 8.80 -27.90
CA GLY A 249 2.90 8.12 -27.44
C GLY A 249 2.11 8.96 -26.43
N PHE A 250 0.84 8.59 -26.21
CA PHE A 250 -0.05 9.27 -25.26
C PHE A 250 -0.30 8.47 -23.96
N GLY A 251 0.33 7.32 -23.81
CA GLY A 251 -0.04 6.34 -22.79
C GLY A 251 -1.28 5.52 -23.21
N MET A 252 -1.99 4.94 -22.27
CA MET A 252 -3.09 4.03 -22.54
C MET A 252 -4.27 4.18 -21.59
N ASN A 253 -5.47 4.04 -22.11
CA ASN A 253 -6.68 3.87 -21.31
C ASN A 253 -6.78 2.40 -20.88
N THR A 254 -6.91 2.15 -19.58
CA THR A 254 -7.05 0.81 -18.97
C THR A 254 -8.40 0.61 -18.28
N LEU A 255 -9.31 1.58 -18.39
CA LEU A 255 -10.68 1.40 -17.89
C LEU A 255 -11.34 0.19 -18.54
N PRO A 256 -12.03 -0.66 -17.77
CA PRO A 256 -12.73 -1.81 -18.33
C PRO A 256 -13.91 -1.39 -19.21
N ASP A 257 -14.25 -2.21 -20.20
CA ASP A 257 -15.38 -1.96 -21.10
C ASP A 257 -16.70 -1.82 -20.32
N ASN A 258 -16.87 -2.60 -19.25
CA ASN A 258 -18.05 -2.58 -18.37
C ASN A 258 -17.95 -1.56 -17.22
N PHE A 259 -17.12 -0.53 -17.32
CA PHE A 259 -16.93 0.49 -16.27
C PHE A 259 -18.26 1.07 -15.78
N ASP A 260 -19.19 1.41 -16.69
CA ASP A 260 -20.48 2.01 -16.34
C ASP A 260 -21.37 1.03 -15.53
N GLU A 261 -21.24 -0.29 -15.74
CA GLU A 261 -21.92 -1.32 -14.96
C GLU A 261 -21.35 -1.43 -13.55
N VAL A 262 -20.00 -1.38 -13.45
CA VAL A 262 -19.30 -1.35 -12.15
C VAL A 262 -19.69 -0.10 -11.35
N VAL A 263 -19.79 1.06 -11.99
CA VAL A 263 -20.25 2.31 -11.34
C VAL A 263 -21.68 2.15 -10.82
N LYS A 264 -22.59 1.64 -11.61
CA LYS A 264 -24.00 1.40 -11.18
C LYS A 264 -24.08 0.44 -10.01
N PHE A 265 -23.35 -0.67 -10.06
CA PHE A 265 -23.27 -1.62 -8.93
C PHE A 265 -22.75 -0.94 -7.66
N SER A 266 -21.66 -0.19 -7.77
CA SER A 266 -21.06 0.58 -6.68
C SER A 266 -22.08 1.53 -6.02
N GLU A 267 -22.79 2.33 -6.80
CA GLU A 267 -23.82 3.25 -6.32
C GLU A 267 -24.99 2.51 -5.63
N GLN A 268 -25.50 1.42 -6.22
CA GLN A 268 -26.60 0.62 -5.70
C GLN A 268 -26.25 -0.07 -4.37
N ARG A 269 -24.99 -0.51 -4.22
CA ARG A 269 -24.53 -1.26 -3.05
C ARG A 269 -23.80 -0.37 -2.02
N HIS A 270 -23.69 0.93 -2.28
CA HIS A 270 -22.94 1.88 -1.47
C HIS A 270 -21.47 1.47 -1.24
N ILE A 271 -20.82 0.96 -2.29
CA ILE A 271 -19.41 0.52 -2.26
C ILE A 271 -18.54 1.58 -2.92
N GLN A 272 -17.47 2.00 -2.26
CA GLN A 272 -16.56 3.01 -2.79
C GLN A 272 -15.75 2.49 -3.98
N LEU A 273 -15.76 3.21 -5.11
CA LEU A 273 -14.74 3.02 -6.16
C LEU A 273 -13.43 3.69 -5.74
N ASN A 274 -12.33 3.02 -6.03
CA ASN A 274 -10.97 3.48 -5.77
C ASN A 274 -10.19 3.40 -7.08
N ILE A 275 -10.04 4.54 -7.75
CA ILE A 275 -9.58 4.59 -9.14
C ILE A 275 -8.16 5.14 -9.18
N HIS A 276 -7.21 4.30 -9.63
CA HIS A 276 -5.88 4.72 -10.00
C HIS A 276 -5.97 5.64 -11.22
N VAL A 277 -5.43 6.84 -11.11
CA VAL A 277 -5.42 7.83 -12.19
C VAL A 277 -4.22 8.74 -12.07
N ILE A 278 -3.35 8.73 -13.07
CA ILE A 278 -2.10 9.50 -13.12
C ILE A 278 -2.18 10.59 -14.20
N GLY A 279 -2.52 10.23 -15.43
CA GLY A 279 -2.58 11.15 -16.55
C GLY A 279 -3.82 12.04 -16.54
N ASP A 280 -3.65 13.25 -17.04
CA ASP A 280 -4.72 14.26 -17.12
C ASP A 280 -5.86 13.85 -18.04
N ARG A 281 -5.57 13.14 -19.14
CA ARG A 281 -6.59 12.60 -20.05
C ARG A 281 -7.36 11.45 -19.39
N ALA A 282 -6.68 10.58 -18.63
CA ALA A 282 -7.34 9.52 -17.86
C ALA A 282 -8.30 10.11 -16.83
N LEU A 283 -7.87 11.16 -16.12
CA LEU A 283 -8.70 11.86 -15.15
C LEU A 283 -9.95 12.47 -15.82
N ALA A 284 -9.80 13.16 -16.94
CA ALA A 284 -10.91 13.75 -17.66
C ALA A 284 -11.94 12.71 -18.09
N GLU A 285 -11.48 11.53 -18.58
CA GLU A 285 -12.35 10.41 -18.95
C GLU A 285 -13.09 9.86 -17.74
N VAL A 286 -12.40 9.60 -16.62
CA VAL A 286 -13.00 9.11 -15.37
C VAL A 286 -14.09 10.08 -14.89
N LEU A 287 -13.77 11.37 -14.80
CA LEU A 287 -14.71 12.39 -14.32
C LEU A 287 -15.93 12.48 -15.24
N GLY A 288 -15.73 12.46 -16.59
CA GLY A 288 -16.81 12.46 -17.55
C GLY A 288 -17.73 11.24 -17.44
N ARG A 289 -17.16 10.04 -17.25
CA ARG A 289 -17.92 8.78 -17.06
C ARG A 289 -18.71 8.79 -15.76
N LEU A 290 -18.10 9.26 -14.64
CA LEU A 290 -18.80 9.36 -13.35
C LEU A 290 -19.92 10.40 -13.38
N GLU A 291 -19.71 11.55 -14.04
CA GLU A 291 -20.74 12.57 -14.23
C GLU A 291 -21.92 12.04 -15.07
N LYS A 292 -21.64 11.37 -16.19
CA LYS A 292 -22.65 10.70 -17.03
C LYS A 292 -23.52 9.71 -16.24
N ASN A 293 -22.89 8.95 -15.31
CA ASN A 293 -23.58 8.00 -14.45
C ASN A 293 -24.27 8.67 -13.23
N LYS A 294 -24.16 9.99 -13.06
CA LYS A 294 -24.77 10.78 -12.00
C LYS A 294 -24.46 10.24 -10.58
N VAL A 295 -23.17 9.92 -10.36
CA VAL A 295 -22.71 9.36 -9.08
C VAL A 295 -23.04 10.29 -7.91
N LYS A 296 -23.42 9.71 -6.78
CA LYS A 296 -23.74 10.40 -5.52
C LYS A 296 -22.74 10.06 -4.42
N LEU A 297 -22.16 8.87 -4.48
CA LEU A 297 -21.14 8.45 -3.52
C LEU A 297 -19.85 9.24 -3.74
N ARG A 298 -19.19 9.55 -2.63
CA ARG A 298 -17.86 10.11 -2.70
C ARG A 298 -16.85 8.98 -2.94
N HIS A 299 -16.50 8.78 -4.20
CA HIS A 299 -15.46 7.82 -4.63
C HIS A 299 -14.06 8.34 -4.33
N ARG A 300 -13.05 7.48 -4.49
CA ARG A 300 -11.64 7.83 -4.26
C ARG A 300 -10.86 7.83 -5.58
N LEU A 301 -10.10 8.89 -5.78
CA LEU A 301 -9.10 9.01 -6.84
C LEU A 301 -7.71 8.88 -6.21
N ILE A 302 -6.84 8.10 -6.83
CA ILE A 302 -5.52 7.74 -6.31
C ILE A 302 -4.46 8.29 -7.26
N HIS A 303 -3.37 8.83 -6.72
CA HIS A 303 -2.22 9.48 -7.34
C HIS A 303 -2.49 10.91 -7.79
N LEU A 304 -3.30 11.16 -8.81
CA LEU A 304 -3.64 12.50 -9.28
C LEU A 304 -2.41 13.36 -9.63
N GLN A 305 -1.45 12.75 -10.34
CA GLN A 305 -0.18 13.40 -10.65
C GLN A 305 -0.37 14.55 -11.65
N PHE A 306 -1.21 14.37 -12.67
CA PHE A 306 -1.50 15.40 -13.69
C PHE A 306 -2.99 15.73 -13.72
N VAL A 307 -3.32 17.02 -13.75
CA VAL A 307 -4.70 17.51 -13.67
C VAL A 307 -4.88 18.68 -14.66
N LEU A 308 -5.95 18.64 -15.46
CA LEU A 308 -6.36 19.78 -16.25
C LEU A 308 -6.97 20.86 -15.33
N LYS A 309 -6.73 22.15 -15.62
CA LYS A 309 -7.26 23.26 -14.81
C LYS A 309 -8.78 23.23 -14.71
N ASN A 310 -9.47 22.82 -15.78
CA ASN A 310 -10.94 22.71 -15.78
C ASN A 310 -11.47 21.53 -14.97
N ASP A 311 -10.66 20.52 -14.71
CA ASP A 311 -11.05 19.34 -13.90
C ASP A 311 -10.71 19.52 -12.42
N PHE A 312 -9.77 20.40 -12.10
CA PHE A 312 -9.34 20.63 -10.72
C PHE A 312 -10.51 20.96 -9.77
N PRO A 313 -11.50 21.86 -10.09
CA PRO A 313 -12.62 22.14 -9.19
C PRO A 313 -13.53 20.92 -8.92
N LYS A 314 -13.61 19.96 -9.85
CA LYS A 314 -14.46 18.78 -9.74
C LYS A 314 -13.94 17.80 -8.67
N LEU A 315 -12.64 17.84 -8.37
CA LEU A 315 -11.98 16.96 -7.38
C LEU A 315 -12.53 17.13 -5.96
N ARG A 316 -13.19 18.26 -5.65
CA ARG A 316 -13.83 18.50 -4.36
C ARG A 316 -14.86 17.43 -3.99
N ASN A 317 -15.45 16.77 -4.97
CA ASN A 317 -16.48 15.74 -4.79
C ASN A 317 -15.91 14.34 -4.49
N PHE A 318 -14.59 14.21 -4.44
CA PHE A 318 -13.90 12.92 -4.29
C PHE A 318 -13.05 12.90 -3.02
N TYR A 319 -12.70 11.70 -2.58
CA TYR A 319 -11.57 11.46 -1.68
C TYR A 319 -10.31 11.35 -2.51
N LEU A 320 -9.22 11.96 -2.06
CA LEU A 320 -7.96 12.02 -2.80
C LEU A 320 -6.87 11.31 -2.00
N SER A 321 -6.33 10.21 -2.54
CA SER A 321 -5.20 9.49 -1.95
C SER A 321 -3.94 9.83 -2.73
N ILE A 322 -2.99 10.53 -2.11
CA ILE A 322 -1.83 11.11 -2.78
C ILE A 322 -0.51 10.73 -2.12
N GLN A 323 0.57 10.80 -2.90
CA GLN A 323 1.93 10.45 -2.51
C GLN A 323 2.84 11.67 -2.69
N PRO A 324 3.05 12.51 -1.65
CA PRO A 324 3.88 13.71 -1.74
C PRO A 324 5.29 13.48 -2.29
N HIS A 325 5.90 12.34 -1.98
CA HIS A 325 7.24 11.96 -2.42
C HIS A 325 7.33 11.70 -3.93
N PHE A 326 6.27 11.26 -4.59
CA PHE A 326 6.28 11.01 -6.04
C PHE A 326 6.64 12.26 -6.86
N TYR A 327 6.24 13.45 -6.42
CA TYR A 327 6.67 14.68 -7.11
C TYR A 327 8.20 14.75 -7.21
N PHE A 328 8.89 14.49 -6.12
CA PHE A 328 10.35 14.61 -6.07
C PHE A 328 11.07 13.47 -6.79
N GLU A 329 10.49 12.26 -6.74
CA GLU A 329 11.01 11.09 -7.44
C GLU A 329 10.85 11.25 -8.96
N ASP A 330 9.77 11.88 -9.41
CA ASP A 330 9.41 12.03 -10.81
C ASP A 330 9.98 13.32 -11.47
N ILE A 331 10.65 14.23 -10.73
CA ILE A 331 11.30 15.42 -11.30
C ILE A 331 12.09 15.10 -12.58
N PRO A 332 12.93 14.04 -12.64
CA PRO A 332 13.70 13.72 -13.85
C PRO A 332 12.84 13.33 -15.06
N LEU A 333 11.58 12.97 -14.83
CA LEU A 333 10.65 12.53 -15.87
C LEU A 333 9.79 13.67 -16.41
N LEU A 334 9.66 14.78 -15.66
CA LEU A 334 8.76 15.89 -16.01
C LEU A 334 9.15 16.60 -17.31
N ASP A 335 10.42 16.59 -17.69
CA ASP A 335 10.88 17.16 -18.96
C ASP A 335 10.30 16.43 -20.19
N ASN A 336 9.87 15.17 -20.02
CA ASN A 336 9.32 14.33 -21.07
C ASN A 336 7.82 14.50 -21.30
N VAL A 337 7.13 15.26 -20.46
CA VAL A 337 5.68 15.47 -20.54
C VAL A 337 5.32 16.96 -20.66
N SER A 338 4.14 17.23 -21.19
CA SER A 338 3.51 18.55 -21.18
C SER A 338 2.24 18.44 -20.34
N PHE A 339 2.00 19.42 -19.46
CA PHE A 339 0.89 19.38 -18.52
C PHE A 339 0.39 20.80 -18.18
N GLU A 340 -0.82 20.89 -17.65
CA GLU A 340 -1.35 22.14 -17.08
C GLU A 340 -1.03 22.27 -15.59
N LEU A 341 -1.31 21.24 -14.81
CA LEU A 341 -0.98 21.14 -13.39
C LEU A 341 -0.31 19.79 -13.15
N ALA A 342 0.86 19.80 -12.52
CA ALA A 342 1.55 18.59 -12.07
C ALA A 342 1.61 18.57 -10.54
N TYR A 343 1.24 17.47 -9.94
CA TYR A 343 1.25 17.25 -8.48
C TYR A 343 0.63 18.43 -7.70
N PRO A 344 -0.61 18.85 -8.00
CA PRO A 344 -1.21 20.05 -7.42
C PRO A 344 -1.66 19.83 -5.95
N PHE A 345 -0.92 19.03 -5.19
CA PHE A 345 -1.29 18.53 -3.86
C PHE A 345 -1.41 19.66 -2.84
N LEU A 346 -0.46 20.60 -2.83
CA LEU A 346 -0.54 21.76 -1.94
C LEU A 346 -1.70 22.72 -2.34
N GLN A 347 -2.03 22.78 -3.62
CA GLN A 347 -3.19 23.55 -4.08
C GLN A 347 -4.50 22.86 -3.67
N MET A 348 -4.57 21.51 -3.72
CA MET A 348 -5.71 20.72 -3.20
C MET A 348 -5.91 20.98 -1.72
N HIS A 349 -4.82 20.96 -0.91
CA HIS A 349 -4.85 21.28 0.51
C HIS A 349 -5.41 22.70 0.75
N LYS A 350 -4.83 23.71 0.13
CA LYS A 350 -5.28 25.11 0.27
C LYS A 350 -6.73 25.32 -0.18
N SER A 351 -7.24 24.47 -1.07
CA SER A 351 -8.64 24.48 -1.52
C SER A 351 -9.59 23.69 -0.61
N GLY A 352 -9.09 23.10 0.49
CA GLY A 352 -9.86 22.33 1.47
C GLY A 352 -10.41 21.02 0.92
N TYR A 353 -9.70 20.35 0.01
CA TYR A 353 -10.09 19.05 -0.51
C TYR A 353 -9.81 17.94 0.52
N MET A 354 -10.58 16.86 0.46
CA MET A 354 -10.41 15.73 1.37
C MET A 354 -9.27 14.84 0.88
N ILE A 355 -8.08 15.10 1.42
CA ILE A 355 -6.81 14.43 1.08
C ILE A 355 -6.51 13.39 2.15
N ALA A 356 -5.85 12.28 1.76
CA ALA A 356 -5.13 11.37 2.65
C ALA A 356 -3.79 11.00 2.00
N PHE A 357 -2.76 10.82 2.83
CA PHE A 357 -1.43 10.43 2.37
C PHE A 357 -1.27 8.91 2.31
N SER A 358 -0.33 8.47 1.50
CA SER A 358 0.00 7.06 1.33
C SER A 358 1.42 6.86 0.80
N THR A 359 1.96 5.66 0.99
CA THR A 359 3.28 5.27 0.48
C THR A 359 3.23 4.70 -0.92
N ASP A 360 2.15 4.03 -1.28
CA ASP A 360 2.10 3.11 -2.42
C ASP A 360 3.14 1.97 -2.30
N SER A 361 3.47 1.55 -1.06
CA SER A 361 4.40 0.43 -0.84
C SER A 361 3.89 -0.85 -1.53
N PRO A 362 4.74 -1.60 -2.23
CA PRO A 362 6.20 -1.62 -2.22
C PRO A 362 6.88 -0.71 -3.26
N VAL A 363 6.15 0.14 -4.00
CA VAL A 363 6.75 1.13 -4.92
C VAL A 363 7.72 2.00 -4.14
N SER A 364 7.26 2.62 -3.07
CA SER A 364 8.10 3.32 -2.10
C SER A 364 8.18 2.57 -0.76
N PRO A 365 9.07 2.95 0.16
CA PRO A 365 9.15 2.31 1.49
C PRO A 365 7.83 2.42 2.26
N ALA A 366 7.49 1.40 3.06
CA ALA A 366 6.32 1.39 3.95
C ALA A 366 6.49 2.30 5.19
N ASP A 367 7.37 3.29 5.11
CA ASP A 367 7.75 4.19 6.20
C ASP A 367 7.02 5.54 6.08
N PRO A 368 6.12 5.88 7.02
CA PRO A 368 5.44 7.17 7.04
C PRO A 368 6.40 8.36 7.04
N LYS A 369 7.55 8.24 7.70
CA LYS A 369 8.56 9.31 7.80
C LYS A 369 9.07 9.73 6.41
N TYR A 370 9.20 8.76 5.50
CA TYR A 370 9.56 9.04 4.10
C TYR A 370 8.53 9.96 3.43
N VAL A 371 7.25 9.65 3.57
CA VAL A 371 6.15 10.47 3.01
C VAL A 371 6.09 11.84 3.67
N LEU A 372 6.23 11.90 5.00
CA LEU A 372 6.16 13.12 5.80
C LEU A 372 7.31 14.07 5.48
N GLU A 373 8.54 13.56 5.29
CA GLU A 373 9.69 14.37 4.87
C GLU A 373 9.39 15.16 3.59
N TYR A 374 8.84 14.47 2.59
CA TYR A 374 8.51 15.12 1.31
C TYR A 374 7.26 16.00 1.39
N ALA A 375 6.30 15.66 2.24
CA ALA A 375 5.17 16.55 2.52
C ALA A 375 5.63 17.88 3.13
N PHE A 376 6.57 17.84 4.08
CA PHE A 376 7.18 19.07 4.65
C PHE A 376 7.96 19.86 3.61
N LYS A 377 8.77 19.21 2.77
CA LYS A 377 9.45 19.86 1.62
C LYS A 377 8.49 20.52 0.65
N MET A 378 7.30 19.94 0.47
CA MET A 378 6.24 20.52 -0.38
C MET A 378 5.54 21.71 0.27
N GLY A 379 5.63 21.89 1.61
CA GLY A 379 5.08 23.01 2.35
C GLY A 379 3.83 22.68 3.20
N PHE A 380 3.54 21.42 3.44
CA PHE A 380 2.55 21.02 4.45
C PHE A 380 3.11 21.26 5.86
N THR A 381 2.24 21.69 6.78
CA THR A 381 2.62 21.76 8.20
C THR A 381 2.68 20.37 8.83
N ARG A 382 3.26 20.28 10.04
CA ARG A 382 3.28 19.03 10.79
C ARG A 382 1.88 18.55 11.15
N GLU A 383 1.01 19.47 11.54
CA GLU A 383 -0.38 19.21 11.90
C GLU A 383 -1.18 18.68 10.69
N ASP A 384 -1.04 19.33 9.53
CA ASP A 384 -1.68 18.90 8.30
C ASP A 384 -1.23 17.50 7.89
N ALA A 385 0.07 17.26 7.93
CA ALA A 385 0.67 16.00 7.51
C ALA A 385 0.25 14.85 8.44
N VAL A 386 0.21 15.07 9.76
CA VAL A 386 -0.33 14.09 10.72
C VAL A 386 -1.80 13.84 10.44
N TYR A 387 -2.60 14.88 10.27
CA TYR A 387 -4.03 14.72 9.97
C TYR A 387 -4.26 13.89 8.70
N TYR A 388 -3.51 14.16 7.62
CA TYR A 388 -3.67 13.44 6.35
C TYR A 388 -3.15 12.00 6.39
N TYR A 389 -2.18 11.71 7.26
CA TYR A 389 -1.63 10.37 7.42
C TYR A 389 -2.21 9.61 8.62
N THR A 390 -3.31 10.08 9.21
CA THR A 390 -4.02 9.44 10.33
C THR A 390 -5.54 9.55 10.17
N GLU A 391 -6.18 10.56 10.77
CA GLU A 391 -7.64 10.71 10.83
C GLU A 391 -8.30 10.81 9.46
N ALA A 392 -7.71 11.58 8.52
CA ALA A 392 -8.24 11.72 7.17
C ALA A 392 -8.23 10.38 6.43
N GLY A 393 -7.14 9.60 6.51
CA GLY A 393 -7.05 8.25 5.97
C GLY A 393 -8.16 7.34 6.50
N SER A 394 -8.35 7.31 7.82
CA SER A 394 -9.42 6.53 8.44
C SER A 394 -10.82 6.94 7.95
N LYS A 395 -11.10 8.25 7.90
CA LYS A 395 -12.39 8.79 7.45
C LYS A 395 -12.77 8.38 6.05
N ILE A 396 -11.82 8.43 5.10
CA ILE A 396 -12.10 8.07 3.71
C ILE A 396 -12.40 6.58 3.50
N ALA A 397 -12.05 5.74 4.48
CA ALA A 397 -12.41 4.33 4.53
C ALA A 397 -13.64 4.05 5.42
N GLY A 398 -14.23 5.09 6.01
CA GLY A 398 -15.40 4.96 6.88
C GLY A 398 -15.11 4.31 8.24
N TYR A 399 -13.88 4.49 8.76
CA TYR A 399 -13.53 4.13 10.14
C TYR A 399 -13.49 5.37 11.03
N GLN A 400 -13.77 5.19 12.32
CA GLN A 400 -13.60 6.20 13.36
C GLN A 400 -12.30 5.89 14.14
N CYS A 401 -11.17 5.98 13.46
CA CYS A 401 -9.83 5.69 13.96
C CYS A 401 -8.86 6.82 13.55
N GLY A 402 -7.56 6.69 13.85
CA GLY A 402 -6.52 7.65 13.46
C GLY A 402 -6.51 8.95 14.28
N LYS A 403 -7.17 8.97 15.43
CA LYS A 403 -7.17 10.09 16.38
C LYS A 403 -7.23 9.57 17.81
N ILE A 404 -6.49 10.21 18.72
CA ILE A 404 -6.59 9.92 20.16
C ILE A 404 -7.68 10.81 20.75
N ASP A 405 -8.91 10.34 20.66
CA ASP A 405 -10.08 11.06 21.18
C ASP A 405 -11.17 10.07 21.60
N ILE A 406 -12.06 10.49 22.51
CA ILE A 406 -13.13 9.66 23.05
C ILE A 406 -13.99 9.09 21.93
N GLY A 407 -14.24 7.78 21.97
CA GLY A 407 -15.03 7.04 21.00
C GLY A 407 -14.26 6.58 19.75
N TYR A 408 -13.05 7.07 19.53
CA TYR A 408 -12.17 6.58 18.44
C TYR A 408 -11.55 5.23 18.80
N CYS A 409 -11.17 4.44 17.78
CA CYS A 409 -10.41 3.21 17.98
C CYS A 409 -9.11 3.51 18.73
N ALA A 410 -8.76 2.67 19.68
CA ALA A 410 -7.52 2.78 20.41
C ALA A 410 -6.34 2.19 19.62
N ASP A 411 -6.09 2.79 18.44
CA ASP A 411 -4.98 2.49 17.56
C ASP A 411 -3.92 3.59 17.76
N PHE A 412 -2.79 3.24 18.38
CA PHE A 412 -1.75 4.21 18.75
C PHE A 412 -0.36 3.56 18.84
N ALA A 413 0.67 4.39 18.83
CA ALA A 413 2.05 3.95 18.94
C ALA A 413 2.80 4.77 20.00
N LEU A 414 3.74 4.12 20.69
CA LEU A 414 4.63 4.71 21.69
C LEU A 414 6.02 4.90 21.12
N TYR A 415 6.63 6.06 21.37
CA TYR A 415 7.95 6.42 20.89
C TYR A 415 8.81 6.92 22.05
N ASP A 416 10.08 6.50 22.10
CA ASP A 416 11.07 6.97 23.06
C ASP A 416 11.79 8.25 22.62
N ASN A 417 11.67 8.64 21.34
CA ASN A 417 12.21 9.84 20.74
C ASN A 417 11.16 10.51 19.82
N ASP A 418 11.59 11.49 19.00
CA ASP A 418 10.68 12.21 18.10
C ASP A 418 9.99 11.23 17.12
N PRO A 419 8.63 11.12 17.13
CA PRO A 419 7.88 10.24 16.25
C PRO A 419 8.03 10.53 14.76
N PHE A 420 8.55 11.70 14.40
CA PHE A 420 8.80 12.10 13.03
C PHE A 420 10.17 11.65 12.50
N GLU A 421 11.06 11.20 13.39
CA GLU A 421 12.42 10.76 13.05
C GLU A 421 12.65 9.27 13.35
N GLU A 422 11.99 8.75 14.40
CA GLU A 422 12.25 7.42 14.93
C GLU A 422 11.07 6.45 14.73
N ASN A 423 11.36 5.16 14.84
CA ASN A 423 10.34 4.10 14.83
C ASN A 423 9.77 3.90 16.24
N PRO A 424 8.52 3.45 16.37
CA PRO A 424 7.90 3.22 17.68
C PRO A 424 8.61 2.10 18.47
N VAL A 425 8.51 2.17 19.78
CA VAL A 425 8.91 1.10 20.70
C VAL A 425 7.78 0.10 20.94
N ALA A 426 6.53 0.52 20.76
CA ALA A 426 5.37 -0.35 20.85
C ALA A 426 4.21 0.19 20.00
N VAL A 427 3.40 -0.70 19.44
CA VAL A 427 2.21 -0.37 18.64
C VAL A 427 1.00 -1.13 19.18
N PHE A 428 -0.12 -0.42 19.25
CA PHE A 428 -1.39 -0.94 19.75
C PHE A 428 -2.48 -0.77 18.69
N VAL A 429 -3.29 -1.80 18.52
CA VAL A 429 -4.50 -1.80 17.68
C VAL A 429 -5.68 -2.25 18.52
N ASN A 430 -6.76 -1.48 18.52
CA ASN A 430 -7.90 -1.68 19.45
C ASN A 430 -7.47 -1.81 20.94
N GLY A 431 -6.40 -1.13 21.34
CA GLY A 431 -5.87 -1.22 22.68
C GLY A 431 -5.10 -2.51 23.00
N GLU A 432 -4.91 -3.40 22.05
CA GLU A 432 -4.08 -4.60 22.19
C GLU A 432 -2.68 -4.34 21.63
N GLU A 433 -1.64 -4.74 22.36
CA GLU A 433 -0.26 -4.62 21.90
C GLU A 433 0.00 -5.63 20.78
N VAL A 434 0.32 -5.14 19.58
CA VAL A 434 0.55 -5.96 18.38
C VAL A 434 2.02 -5.99 17.94
N MET A 435 2.83 -5.07 18.47
CA MET A 435 4.28 -5.01 18.24
C MET A 435 4.99 -4.32 19.42
N ARG A 436 6.15 -4.87 19.81
CA ARG A 436 7.13 -4.24 20.72
C ARG A 436 8.55 -4.48 20.20
N ARG A 437 9.37 -3.40 20.21
CA ARG A 437 10.79 -3.44 19.84
C ARG A 437 11.64 -3.96 21.03
#